data_145c371fb572714fa49cb54d04521f54
#
_entry.id   145c371fb572714fa49cb54d04521f54
#
_cell.length_a   1.000
_cell.length_b   1.000
_cell.length_c   1.000
_cell.angle_alpha   90.00
_cell.angle_beta   90.00
_cell.angle_gamma   90.00
#
_symmetry.space_group_name_H-M   'P 1'
#
loop_
_entity.id
_entity.type
_entity.pdbx_description
1 polymer ?
#
loop_
_entity_poly.entity_id
_entity_poly.type
_entity_poly.pdbx_seq_one_letter_code
_entity_poly.pdbx_strand_id
1 'polypeptide(L)'
;MDIKVDHISKAYGEQQVLQDLSCVFPEGKTTCIRGRSGCGKTTLIRLLLRLDVPDKGKIEGISDRKFSAVFQEDRLCENLSAASNIRLVCTETITDRELEEAYIAVALTEVWQKPVRELSGGMRRRVSILRALLAESDCVIMDEPLRGLDEKTRAKTIDYILKKTEGKTLIFVTHEEKEAVWLRADRTVDILTKY
;
A
#
# COMPACT_ATOMS: atom_id res chain seq x y z
N MET A 1 11.01 -15.26 3.38
CA MET A 1 9.96 -16.29 3.68
C MET A 1 8.62 -15.76 3.17
N ASP A 2 7.83 -16.61 2.47
CA ASP A 2 6.52 -16.21 1.95
C ASP A 2 5.54 -15.86 3.07
N ILE A 3 4.60 -14.95 2.78
CA ILE A 3 3.45 -14.72 3.65
C ILE A 3 2.36 -15.71 3.23
N LYS A 4 1.93 -16.56 4.17
CA LYS A 4 0.91 -17.59 3.94
C LYS A 4 -0.33 -17.27 4.74
N VAL A 5 -1.44 -17.14 4.06
CA VAL A 5 -2.79 -16.99 4.63
C VAL A 5 -3.44 -18.37 4.55
N ASP A 6 -3.82 -18.94 5.69
CA ASP A 6 -4.28 -20.31 5.82
C ASP A 6 -5.66 -20.36 6.47
N HIS A 7 -6.69 -20.65 5.67
CA HIS A 7 -8.08 -20.82 6.07
C HIS A 7 -8.64 -19.70 6.95
N ILE A 8 -8.26 -18.42 6.67
CA ILE A 8 -8.72 -17.31 7.49
C ILE A 8 -10.19 -17.00 7.26
N SER A 9 -10.88 -16.70 8.38
CA SER A 9 -12.23 -16.13 8.37
C SER A 9 -12.28 -14.91 9.27
N LYS A 10 -13.08 -13.90 8.90
CA LYS A 10 -13.26 -12.66 9.66
C LYS A 10 -14.67 -12.14 9.50
N ALA A 11 -15.30 -11.82 10.64
CA ALA A 11 -16.60 -11.17 10.70
C ALA A 11 -16.55 -9.90 11.55
N TYR A 12 -17.46 -8.98 11.31
CA TYR A 12 -17.71 -7.80 12.13
C TYR A 12 -19.19 -7.80 12.52
N GLY A 13 -19.46 -8.11 13.81
CA GLY A 13 -20.81 -8.40 14.26
C GLY A 13 -21.37 -9.62 13.52
N GLU A 14 -22.52 -9.47 12.89
CA GLU A 14 -23.16 -10.56 12.13
C GLU A 14 -22.67 -10.65 10.67
N GLN A 15 -21.90 -9.67 10.20
CA GLN A 15 -21.42 -9.62 8.81
C GLN A 15 -20.13 -10.43 8.63
N GLN A 16 -20.23 -11.57 7.94
CA GLN A 16 -19.07 -12.34 7.49
C GLN A 16 -18.41 -11.61 6.32
N VAL A 17 -17.12 -11.20 6.47
CA VAL A 17 -16.39 -10.44 5.47
C VAL A 17 -15.38 -11.29 4.71
N LEU A 18 -14.64 -12.14 5.43
CA LEU A 18 -13.77 -13.15 4.84
C LEU A 18 -14.21 -14.54 5.33
N GLN A 19 -14.29 -15.48 4.41
CA GLN A 19 -14.68 -16.86 4.72
C GLN A 19 -13.71 -17.85 4.07
N ASP A 20 -12.99 -18.58 4.92
CA ASP A 20 -12.11 -19.69 4.50
C ASP A 20 -11.11 -19.31 3.40
N LEU A 21 -10.51 -18.10 3.52
CA LEU A 21 -9.58 -17.59 2.53
C LEU A 21 -8.19 -18.18 2.74
N SER A 22 -7.64 -18.76 1.68
CA SER A 22 -6.26 -19.23 1.66
C SER A 22 -5.54 -18.66 0.44
N CYS A 23 -4.36 -18.06 0.66
CA CYS A 23 -3.51 -17.54 -0.41
C CYS A 23 -2.07 -17.39 0.07
N VAL A 24 -1.15 -17.18 -0.89
CA VAL A 24 0.27 -16.97 -0.61
C VAL A 24 0.75 -15.72 -1.31
N PHE A 25 1.52 -14.90 -0.60
CA PHE A 25 2.26 -13.76 -1.14
C PHE A 25 3.76 -14.10 -1.11
N PRO A 26 4.35 -14.45 -2.28
CA PRO A 26 5.74 -14.84 -2.34
C PRO A 26 6.68 -13.67 -1.99
N GLU A 27 7.74 -13.98 -1.28
CA GLU A 27 8.77 -13.01 -0.91
C GLU A 27 9.45 -12.40 -2.14
N GLY A 28 9.69 -11.09 -2.11
CA GLY A 28 10.34 -10.37 -3.21
C GLY A 28 9.53 -10.30 -4.50
N LYS A 29 8.22 -10.65 -4.44
CA LYS A 29 7.31 -10.64 -5.59
C LYS A 29 6.20 -9.62 -5.44
N THR A 30 5.67 -9.20 -6.59
CA THR A 30 4.53 -8.29 -6.66
C THR A 30 3.24 -9.10 -6.81
N THR A 31 2.31 -8.94 -5.86
CA THR A 31 1.00 -9.58 -5.90
C THR A 31 -0.11 -8.55 -5.97
N CYS A 32 -0.98 -8.68 -6.96
CA CYS A 32 -2.22 -7.91 -7.09
C CYS A 32 -3.37 -8.63 -6.39
N ILE A 33 -4.09 -7.95 -5.50
CA ILE A 33 -5.35 -8.44 -4.91
C ILE A 33 -6.51 -7.80 -5.66
N ARG A 34 -7.40 -8.61 -6.21
CA ARG A 34 -8.61 -8.17 -6.90
C ARG A 34 -9.88 -8.69 -6.22
N GLY A 35 -10.97 -8.03 -6.51
CA GLY A 35 -12.30 -8.42 -6.03
C GLY A 35 -13.25 -7.23 -6.03
N ARG A 36 -14.55 -7.50 -5.97
CA ARG A 36 -15.60 -6.48 -5.93
C ARG A 36 -15.45 -5.56 -4.71
N SER A 37 -16.06 -4.37 -4.76
CA SER A 37 -16.18 -3.54 -3.57
C SER A 37 -16.89 -4.32 -2.45
N GLY A 38 -16.38 -4.19 -1.22
CA GLY A 38 -16.95 -4.90 -0.05
C GLY A 38 -16.56 -6.38 0.11
N CYS A 39 -15.79 -6.99 -0.81
CA CYS A 39 -15.40 -8.41 -0.70
C CYS A 39 -14.33 -8.72 0.36
N GLY A 40 -13.89 -7.73 1.15
CA GLY A 40 -12.94 -7.95 2.24
C GLY A 40 -11.48 -7.63 1.95
N LYS A 41 -11.13 -6.97 0.82
CA LYS A 41 -9.74 -6.59 0.48
C LYS A 41 -9.07 -5.77 1.58
N THR A 42 -9.72 -4.71 2.04
CA THR A 42 -9.23 -3.86 3.12
C THR A 42 -9.12 -4.63 4.44
N THR A 43 -10.03 -5.58 4.71
CA THR A 43 -9.94 -6.46 5.86
C THR A 43 -8.71 -7.36 5.76
N LEU A 44 -8.44 -7.95 4.61
CA LEU A 44 -7.23 -8.75 4.41
C LEU A 44 -5.96 -7.91 4.62
N ILE A 45 -5.91 -6.68 4.07
CA ILE A 45 -4.80 -5.74 4.32
C ILE A 45 -4.62 -5.49 5.83
N ARG A 46 -5.70 -5.23 6.58
CA ARG A 46 -5.64 -5.00 8.03
C ARG A 46 -5.07 -6.20 8.78
N LEU A 47 -5.46 -7.43 8.39
CA LEU A 47 -4.94 -8.67 8.96
C LEU A 47 -3.45 -8.85 8.65
N LEU A 48 -3.02 -8.62 7.41
CA LEU A 48 -1.61 -8.68 7.00
C LEU A 48 -0.74 -7.67 7.77
N LEU A 49 -1.25 -6.46 7.98
CA LEU A 49 -0.59 -5.40 8.75
C LEU A 49 -0.69 -5.57 10.27
N ARG A 50 -1.30 -6.66 10.76
CA ARG A 50 -1.53 -6.91 12.20
C ARG A 50 -2.33 -5.81 12.90
N LEU A 51 -3.17 -5.09 12.15
CA LEU A 51 -4.11 -4.08 12.68
C LEU A 51 -5.43 -4.72 13.11
N ASP A 52 -5.57 -6.01 12.85
CA ASP A 52 -6.70 -6.85 13.23
C ASP A 52 -6.21 -8.31 13.33
N VAL A 53 -7.03 -9.19 13.89
CA VAL A 53 -6.76 -10.62 14.02
C VAL A 53 -7.85 -11.43 13.33
N PRO A 54 -7.55 -12.55 12.67
CA PRO A 54 -8.57 -13.41 12.09
C PRO A 54 -9.36 -14.11 13.21
N ASP A 55 -10.65 -14.39 12.96
CA ASP A 55 -11.48 -15.14 13.90
C ASP A 55 -11.21 -16.65 13.78
N LYS A 56 -10.78 -17.11 12.60
CA LYS A 56 -10.33 -18.48 12.33
C LYS A 56 -9.15 -18.48 11.37
N GLY A 57 -8.37 -19.55 11.39
CA GLY A 57 -7.18 -19.73 10.55
C GLY A 57 -5.97 -18.98 11.10
N LYS A 58 -4.93 -18.84 10.29
CA LYS A 58 -3.68 -18.18 10.69
C LYS A 58 -3.00 -17.49 9.50
N ILE A 59 -2.12 -16.54 9.81
CA ILE A 59 -1.24 -15.90 8.84
C ILE A 59 0.19 -16.09 9.31
N GLU A 60 1.01 -16.70 8.47
CA GLU A 60 2.42 -16.96 8.73
C GLU A 60 3.31 -16.02 7.91
N GLY A 61 4.55 -15.78 8.36
CA GLY A 61 5.53 -14.96 7.65
C GLY A 61 5.35 -13.46 7.83
N ILE A 62 4.57 -13.01 8.83
CA ILE A 62 4.34 -11.59 9.11
C ILE A 62 5.01 -11.10 10.41
N SER A 63 5.43 -11.99 11.32
CA SER A 63 5.84 -11.62 12.70
C SER A 63 7.07 -10.72 12.74
N ASP A 64 8.12 -11.07 12.00
CA ASP A 64 9.42 -10.39 12.02
C ASP A 64 9.61 -9.45 10.81
N ARG A 65 8.53 -9.13 10.09
CA ARG A 65 8.56 -8.35 8.89
C ARG A 65 8.22 -6.88 9.16
N LYS A 66 9.00 -5.98 8.58
CA LYS A 66 8.70 -4.55 8.57
C LYS A 66 7.76 -4.25 7.41
N PHE A 67 6.60 -3.71 7.74
CA PHE A 67 5.60 -3.30 6.75
C PHE A 67 5.56 -1.79 6.61
N SER A 68 5.37 -1.33 5.38
CA SER A 68 4.87 0.01 5.11
C SER A 68 3.56 -0.07 4.31
N ALA A 69 2.70 0.94 4.46
CA ALA A 69 1.39 0.87 3.84
C ALA A 69 0.89 2.21 3.29
N VAL A 70 0.19 2.12 2.17
CA VAL A 70 -0.69 3.16 1.62
C VAL A 70 -2.11 2.66 1.78
N PHE A 71 -2.91 3.35 2.57
CA PHE A 71 -4.33 3.01 2.77
C PHE A 71 -5.21 3.71 1.73
N GLN A 72 -6.45 3.31 1.60
CA GLN A 72 -7.43 3.96 0.73
C GLN A 72 -7.60 5.44 1.12
N GLU A 73 -7.63 5.74 2.43
CA GLU A 73 -7.47 7.09 2.98
C GLU A 73 -6.00 7.39 3.18
N ASP A 74 -5.53 8.59 2.86
CA ASP A 74 -4.09 8.90 2.86
C ASP A 74 -3.46 8.91 4.26
N ARG A 75 -4.27 9.06 5.33
CA ARG A 75 -3.86 9.03 6.75
C ARG A 75 -2.62 9.87 7.03
N LEU A 76 -2.60 11.07 6.49
CA LEU A 76 -1.54 12.06 6.70
C LEU A 76 -1.90 12.98 7.88
N CYS A 77 -0.87 13.49 8.55
CA CYS A 77 -1.01 14.54 9.55
C CYS A 77 -1.27 15.87 8.83
N GLU A 78 -2.51 16.33 8.79
CA GLU A 78 -2.98 17.45 7.97
C GLU A 78 -2.29 18.78 8.29
N ASN A 79 -1.91 19.00 9.55
CA ASN A 79 -1.25 20.22 10.01
C ASN A 79 0.28 20.20 9.81
N LEU A 80 0.85 19.06 9.48
CA LEU A 80 2.27 18.94 9.16
C LEU A 80 2.51 19.12 7.66
N SER A 81 3.70 19.59 7.31
CA SER A 81 4.13 19.65 5.92
C SER A 81 4.23 18.25 5.31
N ALA A 82 4.19 18.19 3.97
CA ALA A 82 4.44 16.96 3.25
C ALA A 82 5.79 16.33 3.63
N ALA A 83 6.86 17.14 3.73
CA ALA A 83 8.18 16.68 4.16
C ALA A 83 8.16 16.11 5.58
N SER A 84 7.51 16.80 6.53
CA SER A 84 7.40 16.31 7.90
C SER A 84 6.65 14.99 7.98
N ASN A 85 5.56 14.81 7.20
CA ASN A 85 4.84 13.54 7.14
C ASN A 85 5.71 12.35 6.69
N ILE A 86 6.65 12.59 5.78
CA ILE A 86 7.58 11.55 5.33
C ILE A 86 8.63 11.28 6.43
N ARG A 87 9.22 12.32 7.01
CA ARG A 87 10.24 12.18 8.05
C ARG A 87 9.76 11.44 9.30
N LEU A 88 8.45 11.49 9.61
CA LEU A 88 7.89 10.75 10.75
C LEU A 88 8.12 9.23 10.70
N VAL A 89 8.34 8.66 9.53
CA VAL A 89 8.48 7.20 9.34
C VAL A 89 9.88 6.77 8.91
N CYS A 90 10.77 7.73 8.64
CA CYS A 90 12.15 7.42 8.30
C CYS A 90 12.94 7.12 9.57
N THR A 91 13.55 5.94 9.64
CA THR A 91 14.40 5.51 10.76
C THR A 91 15.77 6.25 10.77
N GLU A 92 16.26 6.57 9.59
CA GLU A 92 17.45 7.39 9.39
C GLU A 92 17.06 8.80 8.93
N THR A 93 17.95 9.76 9.15
CA THR A 93 17.72 11.13 8.71
C THR A 93 17.78 11.19 7.20
N ILE A 94 16.60 11.25 6.55
CA ILE A 94 16.50 11.53 5.11
C ILE A 94 16.94 12.97 4.85
N THR A 95 17.87 13.16 3.95
CA THR A 95 18.39 14.48 3.57
C THR A 95 17.35 15.26 2.75
N ASP A 96 17.47 16.59 2.74
CA ASP A 96 16.60 17.45 1.91
C ASP A 96 16.75 17.12 0.43
N ARG A 97 17.94 16.77 -0.02
CA ARG A 97 18.21 16.37 -1.41
C ARG A 97 17.46 15.08 -1.78
N GLU A 98 17.51 14.05 -0.94
CA GLU A 98 16.81 12.79 -1.19
C GLU A 98 15.30 12.99 -1.22
N LEU A 99 14.77 13.85 -0.34
CA LEU A 99 13.38 14.24 -0.36
C LEU A 99 13.01 14.97 -1.65
N GLU A 100 13.80 15.95 -2.08
CA GLU A 100 13.57 16.69 -3.31
C GLU A 100 13.57 15.77 -4.53
N GLU A 101 14.55 14.88 -4.64
CA GLU A 101 14.62 13.87 -5.70
C GLU A 101 13.36 12.98 -5.72
N ALA A 102 12.87 12.56 -4.54
CA ALA A 102 11.65 11.76 -4.42
C ALA A 102 10.40 12.54 -4.86
N TYR A 103 10.29 13.82 -4.49
CA TYR A 103 9.19 14.68 -4.91
C TYR A 103 9.18 14.91 -6.42
N ILE A 104 10.34 15.19 -7.02
CA ILE A 104 10.46 15.36 -8.46
C ILE A 104 10.05 14.08 -9.20
N ALA A 105 10.47 12.92 -8.67
CA ALA A 105 10.16 11.62 -9.27
C ALA A 105 8.66 11.31 -9.36
N VAL A 106 7.85 11.83 -8.43
CA VAL A 106 6.39 11.67 -8.46
C VAL A 106 5.66 12.95 -8.88
N ALA A 107 6.34 13.89 -9.53
CA ALA A 107 5.80 15.17 -10.00
C ALA A 107 5.13 16.02 -8.89
N LEU A 108 5.75 16.07 -7.70
CA LEU A 108 5.36 16.90 -6.57
C LEU A 108 6.37 18.05 -6.41
N THR A 109 6.42 18.98 -7.34
CA THR A 109 7.28 20.16 -7.23
C THR A 109 6.64 21.25 -6.36
N GLU A 110 7.46 21.99 -5.59
CA GLU A 110 7.08 23.21 -4.84
C GLU A 110 6.05 23.05 -3.70
N VAL A 111 5.75 21.82 -3.27
CA VAL A 111 4.71 21.58 -2.24
C VAL A 111 5.24 20.94 -0.94
N TRP A 112 6.49 20.58 -0.89
CA TRP A 112 7.10 19.80 0.20
C TRP A 112 7.06 20.48 1.57
N GLN A 113 7.06 21.83 1.61
CA GLN A 113 6.91 22.61 2.86
C GLN A 113 5.46 22.97 3.18
N LYS A 114 4.52 22.78 2.25
CA LYS A 114 3.11 23.12 2.47
C LYS A 114 2.46 22.14 3.43
N PRO A 115 1.60 22.60 4.34
CA PRO A 115 0.76 21.73 5.15
C PRO A 115 -0.12 20.84 4.26
N VAL A 116 -0.28 19.57 4.66
CA VAL A 116 -1.02 18.57 3.87
C VAL A 116 -2.47 19.00 3.58
N ARG A 117 -3.10 19.72 4.51
CA ARG A 117 -4.47 20.26 4.32
C ARG A 117 -4.62 21.18 3.11
N GLU A 118 -3.53 21.79 2.63
CA GLU A 118 -3.52 22.69 1.48
C GLU A 118 -3.28 21.96 0.14
N LEU A 119 -3.00 20.64 0.20
CA LEU A 119 -2.72 19.84 -0.96
C LEU A 119 -4.00 19.28 -1.59
N SER A 120 -4.01 19.15 -2.92
CA SER A 120 -5.08 18.43 -3.61
C SER A 120 -5.09 16.94 -3.24
N GLY A 121 -6.19 16.24 -3.49
CA GLY A 121 -6.29 14.80 -3.23
C GLY A 121 -5.18 13.98 -3.91
N GLY A 122 -4.91 14.25 -5.19
CA GLY A 122 -3.82 13.58 -5.91
C GLY A 122 -2.42 13.92 -5.37
N MET A 123 -2.20 15.13 -4.83
CA MET A 123 -0.96 15.48 -4.14
C MET A 123 -0.83 14.72 -2.83
N ARG A 124 -1.89 14.70 -2.00
CA ARG A 124 -1.92 13.93 -0.75
C ARG A 124 -1.65 12.45 -1.01
N ARG A 125 -2.26 11.88 -2.04
CA ARG A 125 -2.03 10.50 -2.45
C ARG A 125 -0.55 10.22 -2.72
N ARG A 126 0.12 11.08 -3.49
CA ARG A 126 1.55 10.94 -3.77
C ARG A 126 2.42 11.12 -2.54
N VAL A 127 2.07 12.01 -1.62
CA VAL A 127 2.77 12.12 -0.33
C VAL A 127 2.64 10.83 0.48
N SER A 128 1.45 10.22 0.53
CA SER A 128 1.25 8.95 1.25
C SER A 128 2.04 7.80 0.62
N ILE A 129 2.16 7.78 -0.71
CA ILE A 129 3.01 6.82 -1.44
C ILE A 129 4.48 7.04 -1.11
N LEU A 130 4.98 8.28 -1.18
CA LEU A 130 6.37 8.60 -0.81
C LEU A 130 6.66 8.20 0.63
N ARG A 131 5.76 8.50 1.57
CA ARG A 131 5.90 8.11 2.97
C ARG A 131 6.05 6.59 3.14
N ALA A 132 5.26 5.81 2.43
CA ALA A 132 5.36 4.36 2.48
C ALA A 132 6.64 3.81 1.83
N LEU A 133 7.08 4.39 0.71
CA LEU A 133 8.24 3.92 -0.05
C LEU A 133 9.59 4.35 0.54
N LEU A 134 9.62 5.44 1.31
CA LEU A 134 10.82 5.94 1.99
C LEU A 134 10.96 5.39 3.41
N ALA A 135 9.93 4.76 3.96
CA ALA A 135 10.02 3.99 5.17
C ALA A 135 10.88 2.73 4.96
N GLU A 136 11.65 2.36 5.97
CA GLU A 136 12.38 1.10 5.98
C GLU A 136 11.39 -0.06 6.09
N SER A 137 11.27 -0.86 5.04
CA SER A 137 10.31 -1.97 4.99
C SER A 137 10.76 -3.10 4.08
N ASP A 138 10.38 -4.34 4.44
CA ASP A 138 10.58 -5.56 3.63
C ASP A 138 9.37 -5.83 2.73
N CYS A 139 8.22 -5.35 3.15
CA CYS A 139 6.94 -5.53 2.46
C CYS A 139 6.16 -4.22 2.40
N VAL A 140 5.74 -3.86 1.21
CA VAL A 140 4.92 -2.67 0.95
C VAL A 140 3.52 -3.11 0.59
N ILE A 141 2.51 -2.59 1.29
CA ILE A 141 1.09 -2.87 1.00
C ILE A 141 0.41 -1.58 0.56
N MET A 142 -0.29 -1.62 -0.58
CA MET A 142 -0.94 -0.44 -1.15
C MET A 142 -2.41 -0.72 -1.48
N ASP A 143 -3.31 0.09 -0.94
CA ASP A 143 -4.75 0.04 -1.24
C ASP A 143 -5.11 1.13 -2.25
N GLU A 144 -5.44 0.75 -3.49
CA GLU A 144 -5.76 1.61 -4.63
C GLU A 144 -4.73 2.75 -4.86
N PRO A 145 -3.42 2.45 -5.01
CA PRO A 145 -2.36 3.47 -4.96
C PRO A 145 -2.47 4.54 -6.04
N LEU A 146 -3.00 4.22 -7.21
CA LEU A 146 -3.02 5.11 -8.38
C LEU A 146 -4.33 5.88 -8.54
N ARG A 147 -5.27 5.69 -7.61
CA ARG A 147 -6.59 6.36 -7.64
C ARG A 147 -6.45 7.87 -7.61
N GLY A 148 -7.19 8.55 -8.51
CA GLY A 148 -7.25 10.00 -8.57
C GLY A 148 -6.02 10.68 -9.17
N LEU A 149 -5.09 9.93 -9.76
CA LEU A 149 -3.94 10.46 -10.49
C LEU A 149 -4.27 10.62 -11.97
N ASP A 150 -3.91 11.77 -12.56
CA ASP A 150 -3.91 11.96 -14.00
C ASP A 150 -2.86 11.06 -14.67
N GLU A 151 -2.98 10.84 -15.98
CA GLU A 151 -2.16 9.89 -16.73
C GLU A 151 -0.65 10.17 -16.62
N LYS A 152 -0.24 11.44 -16.78
CA LYS A 152 1.17 11.85 -16.73
C LYS A 152 1.78 11.65 -15.34
N THR A 153 1.05 12.03 -14.32
CA THR A 153 1.45 11.89 -12.93
C THR A 153 1.48 10.42 -12.50
N ARG A 154 0.50 9.65 -12.96
CA ARG A 154 0.39 8.21 -12.72
C ARG A 154 1.60 7.47 -13.26
N ALA A 155 2.01 7.72 -14.51
CA ALA A 155 3.18 7.08 -15.12
C ALA A 155 4.44 7.28 -14.28
N LYS A 156 4.73 8.52 -13.87
CA LYS A 156 5.88 8.84 -13.01
C LYS A 156 5.80 8.16 -11.64
N THR A 157 4.60 8.11 -11.06
CA THR A 157 4.39 7.46 -9.77
C THR A 157 4.60 5.95 -9.85
N ILE A 158 4.15 5.31 -10.94
CA ILE A 158 4.40 3.89 -11.22
C ILE A 158 5.90 3.61 -11.32
N ASP A 159 6.64 4.38 -12.12
CA ASP A 159 8.09 4.20 -12.27
C ASP A 159 8.81 4.30 -10.91
N TYR A 160 8.38 5.24 -10.07
CA TYR A 160 8.95 5.41 -8.74
C TYR A 160 8.58 4.23 -7.80
N ILE A 161 7.33 3.75 -7.82
CA ILE A 161 6.91 2.56 -7.07
C ILE A 161 7.78 1.36 -7.48
N LEU A 162 7.87 1.06 -8.76
CA LEU A 162 8.64 -0.07 -9.28
C LEU A 162 10.12 -0.01 -8.85
N LYS A 163 10.73 1.17 -8.97
CA LYS A 163 12.13 1.39 -8.55
C LYS A 163 12.32 1.15 -7.05
N LYS A 164 11.41 1.64 -6.20
CA LYS A 164 11.55 1.58 -4.73
C LYS A 164 11.11 0.25 -4.11
N THR A 165 10.37 -0.56 -4.87
CA THR A 165 9.95 -1.90 -4.45
C THR A 165 10.75 -3.03 -5.07
N GLU A 166 11.79 -2.70 -5.85
CA GLU A 166 12.71 -3.70 -6.41
C GLU A 166 13.33 -4.55 -5.29
N GLY A 167 13.19 -5.88 -5.38
CA GLY A 167 13.65 -6.83 -4.36
C GLY A 167 12.79 -6.93 -3.10
N LYS A 168 11.77 -6.06 -2.94
CA LYS A 168 10.81 -6.11 -1.83
C LYS A 168 9.55 -6.89 -2.22
N THR A 169 8.81 -7.34 -1.23
CA THR A 169 7.45 -7.84 -1.46
C THR A 169 6.51 -6.67 -1.63
N LEU A 170 5.81 -6.60 -2.77
CA LEU A 170 4.76 -5.61 -3.01
C LEU A 170 3.40 -6.32 -3.07
N ILE A 171 2.46 -5.87 -2.25
CA ILE A 171 1.07 -6.32 -2.28
C ILE A 171 0.21 -5.10 -2.55
N PHE A 172 -0.58 -5.11 -3.61
CA PHE A 172 -1.46 -3.99 -3.87
C PHE A 172 -2.87 -4.45 -4.23
N VAL A 173 -3.83 -3.62 -3.86
CA VAL A 173 -5.24 -3.80 -4.17
C VAL A 173 -5.62 -2.83 -5.28
N THR A 174 -6.32 -3.32 -6.26
CA THR A 174 -6.95 -2.49 -7.30
C THR A 174 -8.22 -3.14 -7.84
N HIS A 175 -9.07 -2.32 -8.41
CA HIS A 175 -10.21 -2.75 -9.21
C HIS A 175 -9.96 -2.56 -10.71
N GLU A 176 -8.86 -1.94 -11.10
CA GLU A 176 -8.46 -1.72 -12.50
C GLU A 176 -7.48 -2.80 -12.97
N GLU A 177 -7.87 -3.61 -13.96
CA GLU A 177 -7.01 -4.68 -14.48
C GLU A 177 -5.69 -4.17 -15.05
N LYS A 178 -5.70 -2.97 -15.64
CA LYS A 178 -4.50 -2.35 -16.20
C LYS A 178 -3.43 -2.07 -15.15
N GLU A 179 -3.80 -1.79 -13.91
CA GLU A 179 -2.84 -1.52 -12.84
C GLU A 179 -1.98 -2.75 -12.50
N ALA A 180 -2.54 -3.97 -12.61
CA ALA A 180 -1.78 -5.20 -12.45
C ALA A 180 -0.64 -5.32 -13.47
N VAL A 181 -0.89 -4.88 -14.70
CA VAL A 181 0.12 -4.85 -15.77
C VAL A 181 1.13 -3.73 -15.51
N TRP A 182 0.67 -2.53 -15.19
CA TRP A 182 1.52 -1.37 -14.96
C TRP A 182 2.48 -1.56 -13.78
N LEU A 183 2.00 -2.17 -12.68
CA LEU A 183 2.80 -2.47 -11.49
C LEU A 183 3.50 -3.84 -11.58
N ARG A 184 3.50 -4.48 -12.77
CA ARG A 184 4.22 -5.73 -13.06
C ARG A 184 3.90 -6.83 -12.06
N ALA A 185 2.61 -7.06 -11.77
CA ALA A 185 2.21 -8.12 -10.86
C ALA A 185 2.68 -9.51 -11.35
N ASP A 186 3.49 -10.21 -10.56
CA ASP A 186 3.91 -11.59 -10.82
C ASP A 186 2.71 -12.56 -10.69
N ARG A 187 1.73 -12.21 -9.84
CA ARG A 187 0.51 -13.00 -9.66
C ARG A 187 -0.67 -12.13 -9.23
N THR A 188 -1.85 -12.69 -9.39
CA THR A 188 -3.10 -12.11 -8.92
C THR A 188 -3.80 -13.05 -7.95
N VAL A 189 -4.35 -12.49 -6.88
CA VAL A 189 -5.21 -13.18 -5.91
C VAL A 189 -6.61 -12.57 -6.01
N ASP A 190 -7.57 -13.38 -6.41
CA ASP A 190 -8.97 -12.94 -6.51
C ASP A 190 -9.71 -13.31 -5.21
N ILE A 191 -10.23 -12.28 -4.52
CA ILE A 191 -11.11 -12.49 -3.36
C ILE A 191 -12.53 -12.64 -3.90
N LEU A 192 -13.02 -13.89 -3.89
CA LEU A 192 -14.38 -14.22 -4.29
C LEU A 192 -15.33 -14.05 -3.11
N THR A 193 -16.37 -13.25 -3.28
CA THR A 193 -17.48 -13.23 -2.33
C THR A 193 -18.27 -14.52 -2.54
N LYS A 194 -18.25 -15.42 -1.57
CA LYS A 194 -19.25 -16.53 -1.55
C LYS A 194 -20.55 -15.92 -1.04
N TYR A 195 -21.53 -15.75 -1.90
CA TYR A 195 -22.91 -15.48 -1.53
C TYR A 195 -23.56 -16.76 -1.05
#